data_d9641f29b1c73da3326e44a8ef79d78a
#
_entry.id   d9641f29b1c73da3326e44a8ef79d78a
#
_cell.length_a   1.000
_cell.length_b   1.000
_cell.length_c   1.000
_cell.angle_alpha   90.00
_cell.angle_beta   90.00
_cell.angle_gamma   90.00
#
_symmetry.space_group_name_H-M   'P 1'
#
loop_
_entity.id
_entity.type
_entity.pdbx_description
1 polymer ?
#
loop_
_entity_poly.entity_id
_entity_poly.type
_entity_poly.pdbx_seq_one_letter_code
_entity_poly.pdbx_strand_id
1 'polypeptide(L)'
;MWKLLTFLTLNCIIYANVSNKEIANMFIVGFNGNNIYKTDICNSGIGGVIVFKKSPSGKKFKNFYDATSLKRLTSDLKKCTTKPLIAVDQEGGLVQRIKFTYRYPKASSVAKKGLNYAKSIYNTMAQELNSLGINLNFAPVADLALNPKNRVIVYYGRSYGKDYKKVIAYDKTFIEAMHNYNIATTLKHFPGHGSSFGDTHKGFVDVTNQWRDIELKPYYALKDNTDAIMVAHIFNKRLDSKYPASLSRKTIKSILRDTIGFKGVIITDDLQMGAIKKHYSLKKTIELAINAGNDLLLFANQLSAKDSVTITQLVSITRELINEGKIDENLIKRANIRINRLKNRLY
;
A
#
# COMPACT_ATOMS: atom_id res chain seq x y z
N MET A 1 23.21 -47.81 -45.05
CA MET A 1 22.90 -46.38 -44.91
C MET A 1 21.60 -46.23 -44.09
N TRP A 2 21.72 -46.05 -42.79
CA TRP A 2 20.57 -45.79 -41.92
C TRP A 2 20.44 -44.30 -41.73
N LYS A 3 19.31 -43.69 -42.12
CA LYS A 3 18.95 -42.29 -41.84
C LYS A 3 18.34 -42.22 -40.43
N LEU A 4 19.06 -41.57 -39.52
CA LEU A 4 18.53 -41.17 -38.21
C LEU A 4 17.57 -40.00 -38.42
N LEU A 5 16.28 -40.21 -38.21
CA LEU A 5 15.29 -39.14 -38.09
C LEU A 5 15.31 -38.65 -36.63
N THR A 6 15.91 -37.49 -36.40
CA THR A 6 15.80 -36.76 -35.13
C THR A 6 14.44 -36.04 -35.06
N PHE A 7 13.53 -36.53 -34.23
CA PHE A 7 12.30 -35.81 -33.86
C PHE A 7 12.66 -34.71 -32.88
N LEU A 8 12.66 -33.46 -33.34
CA LEU A 8 12.63 -32.31 -32.45
C LEU A 8 11.21 -32.19 -31.87
N THR A 9 11.02 -32.63 -30.63
CA THR A 9 9.83 -32.33 -29.88
C THR A 9 9.86 -30.85 -29.43
N LEU A 10 9.12 -30.02 -30.13
CA LEU A 10 8.88 -28.64 -29.73
C LEU A 10 7.96 -28.66 -28.48
N ASN A 11 8.59 -28.59 -27.29
CA ASN A 11 7.83 -28.37 -26.06
C ASN A 11 7.25 -26.95 -26.09
N CYS A 12 6.06 -26.78 -26.66
CA CYS A 12 5.25 -25.60 -26.44
C CYS A 12 4.85 -25.57 -24.96
N ILE A 13 5.62 -24.87 -24.14
CA ILE A 13 5.17 -24.47 -22.82
C ILE A 13 4.02 -23.48 -23.04
N ILE A 14 2.78 -23.98 -22.99
CA ILE A 14 1.59 -23.13 -22.98
C ILE A 14 1.62 -22.43 -21.62
N TYR A 15 2.18 -21.24 -21.56
CA TYR A 15 2.01 -20.37 -20.41
C TYR A 15 0.52 -20.00 -20.36
N ALA A 16 -0.20 -20.54 -19.37
CA ALA A 16 -1.58 -20.14 -19.15
C ALA A 16 -1.63 -18.61 -19.00
N ASN A 17 -2.47 -17.96 -19.81
CA ASN A 17 -2.67 -16.52 -19.76
C ASN A 17 -3.14 -16.10 -18.36
N VAL A 18 -2.68 -14.95 -17.89
CA VAL A 18 -3.11 -14.36 -16.61
C VAL A 18 -4.62 -14.19 -16.61
N SER A 19 -5.31 -14.73 -15.60
CA SER A 19 -6.76 -14.61 -15.43
C SER A 19 -7.19 -13.22 -14.95
N ASN A 20 -8.46 -12.85 -15.14
CA ASN A 20 -9.01 -11.61 -14.60
C ASN A 20 -8.98 -11.58 -13.06
N LYS A 21 -9.04 -12.73 -12.38
CA LYS A 21 -8.88 -12.82 -10.92
C LYS A 21 -7.45 -12.51 -10.48
N GLU A 22 -6.44 -12.96 -11.22
CA GLU A 22 -5.03 -12.61 -10.94
C GLU A 22 -4.76 -11.13 -11.18
N ILE A 23 -5.39 -10.52 -12.21
CA ILE A 23 -5.34 -9.08 -12.42
C ILE A 23 -6.01 -8.36 -11.25
N ALA A 24 -7.22 -8.75 -10.87
CA ALA A 24 -7.98 -8.16 -9.76
C ALA A 24 -7.22 -8.25 -8.43
N ASN A 25 -6.47 -9.33 -8.21
CA ASN A 25 -5.66 -9.55 -7.00
C ASN A 25 -4.55 -8.50 -6.83
N MET A 26 -4.18 -7.76 -7.88
CA MET A 26 -3.23 -6.65 -7.79
C MET A 26 -3.84 -5.32 -7.30
N PHE A 27 -5.12 -5.27 -6.98
CA PHE A 27 -5.78 -4.02 -6.59
C PHE A 27 -6.26 -4.05 -5.14
N ILE A 28 -6.07 -2.91 -4.46
CA ILE A 28 -6.78 -2.54 -3.23
C ILE A 28 -7.67 -1.35 -3.57
N VAL A 29 -8.98 -1.48 -3.36
CA VAL A 29 -9.93 -0.41 -3.68
C VAL A 29 -10.73 0.03 -2.47
N GLY A 30 -11.02 1.34 -2.39
CA GLY A 30 -12.08 1.86 -1.55
C GLY A 30 -13.42 1.77 -2.28
N PHE A 31 -14.50 1.61 -1.55
CA PHE A 31 -15.85 1.52 -2.09
C PHE A 31 -16.84 2.37 -1.29
N ASN A 32 -18.03 2.59 -1.83
CA ASN A 32 -19.08 3.36 -1.17
C ASN A 32 -20.16 2.43 -0.59
N GLY A 33 -20.65 2.78 0.59
CA GLY A 33 -21.68 2.03 1.30
C GLY A 33 -21.12 0.93 2.20
N ASN A 34 -22.02 0.34 2.99
CA ASN A 34 -21.74 -0.72 3.96
C ASN A 34 -22.30 -2.10 3.55
N ASN A 35 -22.87 -2.20 2.38
CA ASN A 35 -23.35 -3.46 1.78
C ASN A 35 -22.45 -3.87 0.64
N ILE A 36 -21.52 -4.77 0.92
CA ILE A 36 -20.53 -5.23 -0.05
C ILE A 36 -21.15 -6.01 -1.23
N TYR A 37 -22.27 -6.67 -1.00
CA TYR A 37 -22.97 -7.46 -2.03
C TYR A 37 -23.61 -6.60 -3.15
N LYS A 38 -23.71 -5.27 -2.92
CA LYS A 38 -24.13 -4.28 -3.94
C LYS A 38 -22.96 -3.68 -4.72
N THR A 39 -21.76 -4.20 -4.56
CA THR A 39 -20.55 -3.75 -5.24
C THR A 39 -20.03 -4.82 -6.20
N ASP A 40 -19.10 -4.45 -7.07
CA ASP A 40 -18.38 -5.39 -7.95
C ASP A 40 -17.19 -6.10 -7.27
N ILE A 41 -17.09 -6.00 -5.93
CA ILE A 41 -15.97 -6.56 -5.15
C ILE A 41 -16.15 -8.07 -4.92
N CYS A 42 -17.37 -8.48 -4.56
CA CYS A 42 -17.66 -9.91 -4.33
C CYS A 42 -17.34 -10.75 -5.56
N ASN A 43 -16.63 -11.86 -5.35
CA ASN A 43 -16.22 -12.82 -6.40
C ASN A 43 -15.27 -12.25 -7.47
N SER A 44 -14.85 -11.00 -7.39
CA SER A 44 -13.94 -10.38 -8.34
C SER A 44 -12.52 -10.96 -8.32
N GLY A 45 -12.11 -11.57 -7.20
CA GLY A 45 -10.73 -11.98 -6.95
C GLY A 45 -9.82 -10.83 -6.48
N ILE A 46 -10.41 -9.71 -6.03
CA ILE A 46 -9.67 -8.51 -5.58
C ILE A 46 -8.59 -8.82 -4.54
N GLY A 47 -7.48 -8.08 -4.61
CA GLY A 47 -6.39 -8.16 -3.63
C GLY A 47 -6.83 -7.76 -2.23
N GLY A 48 -7.55 -6.66 -2.14
CA GLY A 48 -8.07 -6.16 -0.88
C GLY A 48 -8.95 -4.93 -1.02
N VAL A 49 -9.40 -4.45 0.13
CA VAL A 49 -10.18 -3.21 0.24
C VAL A 49 -9.56 -2.30 1.30
N ILE A 50 -9.75 -0.98 1.15
CA ILE A 50 -9.46 -0.01 2.20
C ILE A 50 -10.77 0.57 2.72
N VAL A 51 -10.93 0.65 4.05
CA VAL A 51 -12.17 1.10 4.68
C VAL A 51 -12.03 2.46 5.36
N PHE A 52 -13.09 3.27 5.25
CA PHE A 52 -13.16 4.61 5.82
C PHE A 52 -14.47 4.83 6.57
N LYS A 53 -14.40 5.54 7.70
CA LYS A 53 -15.61 5.94 8.45
C LYS A 53 -16.40 7.04 7.73
N LYS A 54 -15.72 8.01 7.12
CA LYS A 54 -16.35 9.19 6.49
C LYS A 54 -16.18 9.17 4.98
N SER A 55 -17.18 9.70 4.26
CA SER A 55 -17.10 9.96 2.82
C SER A 55 -16.07 11.06 2.50
N PRO A 56 -15.69 11.26 1.22
CA PRO A 56 -14.79 12.33 0.80
C PRO A 56 -15.20 13.71 1.31
N SER A 57 -16.50 14.01 1.34
CA SER A 57 -17.02 15.27 1.85
C SER A 57 -16.98 15.40 3.39
N GLY A 58 -16.67 14.30 4.10
CA GLY A 58 -16.74 14.25 5.57
C GLY A 58 -18.15 14.25 6.17
N LYS A 59 -19.18 14.50 5.36
CA LYS A 59 -20.57 14.70 5.81
C LYS A 59 -21.34 13.40 6.09
N LYS A 60 -21.08 12.34 5.32
CA LYS A 60 -21.77 11.05 5.42
C LYS A 60 -20.83 9.95 5.89
N PHE A 61 -21.38 8.89 6.49
CA PHE A 61 -20.63 7.64 6.69
C PHE A 61 -20.33 7.00 5.33
N LYS A 62 -19.16 6.33 5.21
CA LYS A 62 -18.78 5.66 3.98
C LYS A 62 -18.99 4.15 4.12
N ASN A 63 -18.13 3.47 4.88
CA ASN A 63 -18.18 2.00 4.98
C ASN A 63 -18.77 1.52 6.31
N PHE A 64 -18.58 2.29 7.38
CA PHE A 64 -19.05 1.96 8.72
C PHE A 64 -19.31 3.21 9.55
N TYR A 65 -20.12 3.10 10.61
CA TYR A 65 -20.43 4.17 11.53
C TYR A 65 -20.02 3.86 12.98
N ASP A 66 -19.99 2.56 13.37
CA ASP A 66 -19.56 2.05 14.67
C ASP A 66 -18.80 0.72 14.55
N ALA A 67 -18.40 0.13 15.68
CA ALA A 67 -17.68 -1.12 15.74
C ALA A 67 -18.50 -2.30 15.20
N THR A 68 -19.78 -2.35 15.49
CA THR A 68 -20.69 -3.43 15.05
C THR A 68 -20.84 -3.45 13.54
N SER A 69 -21.06 -2.28 12.94
CA SER A 69 -21.18 -2.14 11.49
C SER A 69 -19.86 -2.49 10.76
N LEU A 70 -18.71 -2.17 11.36
CA LEU A 70 -17.42 -2.56 10.80
C LEU A 70 -17.17 -4.07 10.91
N LYS A 71 -17.45 -4.69 12.06
CA LYS A 71 -17.36 -6.16 12.22
C LYS A 71 -18.24 -6.91 11.22
N ARG A 72 -19.47 -6.44 11.02
CA ARG A 72 -20.37 -7.02 10.02
C ARG A 72 -19.77 -6.91 8.63
N LEU A 73 -19.31 -5.72 8.23
CA LEU A 73 -18.70 -5.48 6.92
C LEU A 73 -17.49 -6.38 6.68
N THR A 74 -16.56 -6.47 7.65
CA THR A 74 -15.37 -7.33 7.51
C THR A 74 -15.70 -8.81 7.46
N SER A 75 -16.74 -9.25 8.19
CA SER A 75 -17.28 -10.61 8.11
C SER A 75 -17.86 -10.90 6.72
N ASP A 76 -18.66 -9.98 6.18
CA ASP A 76 -19.27 -10.14 4.86
C ASP A 76 -18.21 -10.16 3.73
N LEU A 77 -17.17 -9.32 3.84
CA LEU A 77 -16.02 -9.34 2.93
C LEU A 77 -15.32 -10.70 2.91
N LYS A 78 -15.07 -11.29 4.08
CA LYS A 78 -14.44 -12.60 4.21
C LYS A 78 -15.30 -13.75 3.65
N LYS A 79 -16.62 -13.59 3.61
CA LYS A 79 -17.56 -14.58 3.02
C LYS A 79 -17.61 -14.48 1.50
N CYS A 80 -17.56 -13.26 0.94
CA CYS A 80 -17.77 -13.07 -0.49
C CYS A 80 -16.47 -12.92 -1.32
N THR A 81 -15.30 -12.88 -0.65
CA THR A 81 -13.99 -12.73 -1.30
C THR A 81 -12.97 -13.67 -0.68
N THR A 82 -12.16 -14.33 -1.49
CA THR A 82 -11.14 -15.27 -1.01
C THR A 82 -9.98 -14.55 -0.37
N LYS A 83 -9.80 -14.71 0.95
CA LYS A 83 -8.68 -14.14 1.73
C LYS A 83 -8.41 -12.66 1.43
N PRO A 84 -9.40 -11.73 1.57
CA PRO A 84 -9.20 -10.33 1.24
C PRO A 84 -8.24 -9.65 2.21
N LEU A 85 -7.33 -8.79 1.71
CA LEU A 85 -6.67 -7.82 2.55
C LEU A 85 -7.69 -6.74 2.93
N ILE A 86 -7.94 -6.53 4.22
CA ILE A 86 -8.86 -5.51 4.72
C ILE A 86 -8.01 -4.44 5.40
N ALA A 87 -7.77 -3.35 4.68
CA ALA A 87 -6.80 -2.33 5.04
C ALA A 87 -7.43 -1.12 5.72
N VAL A 88 -6.64 -0.46 6.56
CA VAL A 88 -6.96 0.82 7.19
C VAL A 88 -5.71 1.67 7.38
N ASP A 89 -5.85 3.01 7.37
CA ASP A 89 -4.83 3.93 7.88
C ASP A 89 -5.03 4.14 9.39
N GLN A 90 -4.29 3.45 10.21
CA GLN A 90 -4.34 3.58 11.68
C GLN A 90 -2.94 3.82 12.24
N GLU A 91 -2.45 5.07 12.06
CA GLU A 91 -1.13 5.49 12.57
C GLU A 91 -1.22 5.98 14.03
N GLY A 92 -2.36 6.55 14.37
CA GLY A 92 -2.59 7.38 15.55
C GLY A 92 -2.58 8.88 15.22
N GLY A 93 -2.89 9.72 16.20
CA GLY A 93 -2.98 11.16 16.00
C GLY A 93 -4.04 11.56 14.97
N LEU A 94 -3.63 12.34 13.97
CA LEU A 94 -4.53 12.81 12.92
C LEU A 94 -4.95 11.68 11.96
N VAL A 95 -4.03 10.76 11.65
CA VAL A 95 -4.27 9.63 10.75
C VAL A 95 -4.74 8.42 11.54
N GLN A 96 -5.99 8.48 11.92
CA GLN A 96 -6.71 7.43 12.65
C GLN A 96 -8.13 7.34 12.14
N ARG A 97 -8.50 6.23 11.47
CA ARG A 97 -9.83 6.04 10.88
C ARG A 97 -10.81 5.41 11.85
N ILE A 98 -10.30 4.56 12.74
CA ILE A 98 -11.05 3.87 13.79
C ILE A 98 -10.83 4.62 15.11
N LYS A 99 -11.91 5.15 15.72
CA LYS A 99 -11.89 5.95 16.94
C LYS A 99 -13.07 5.57 17.83
N PHE A 100 -13.30 4.27 18.02
CA PHE A 100 -14.44 3.80 18.82
C PHE A 100 -14.11 3.83 20.31
N THR A 101 -13.04 3.14 20.69
CA THR A 101 -12.65 2.97 22.11
C THR A 101 -11.52 3.93 22.49
N TYR A 102 -10.50 4.03 21.62
CA TYR A 102 -9.29 4.78 21.92
C TYR A 102 -9.00 5.90 20.91
N ARG A 103 -8.40 6.98 21.42
CA ARG A 103 -7.72 8.00 20.61
C ARG A 103 -6.23 7.79 20.75
N TYR A 104 -5.65 7.08 19.81
CA TYR A 104 -4.22 6.77 19.84
C TYR A 104 -3.38 8.03 19.59
N PRO A 105 -2.34 8.26 20.41
CA PRO A 105 -1.50 9.43 20.25
C PRO A 105 -0.70 9.40 18.95
N LYS A 106 -0.28 10.58 18.47
CA LYS A 106 0.60 10.71 17.31
C LYS A 106 2.00 10.14 17.59
N ALA A 107 2.70 9.65 16.56
CA ALA A 107 4.02 9.01 16.67
C ALA A 107 5.03 9.86 17.45
N SER A 108 5.09 11.19 17.21
CA SER A 108 5.98 12.08 17.93
C SER A 108 5.69 12.16 19.46
N SER A 109 4.44 11.97 19.87
CA SER A 109 4.06 11.93 21.28
C SER A 109 4.38 10.57 21.90
N VAL A 110 4.21 9.48 21.17
CA VAL A 110 4.64 8.14 21.59
C VAL A 110 6.15 8.12 21.80
N ALA A 111 6.91 8.71 20.87
CA ALA A 111 8.37 8.79 20.92
C ALA A 111 8.94 9.58 22.13
N LYS A 112 8.13 10.44 22.75
CA LYS A 112 8.48 11.16 23.99
C LYS A 112 8.28 10.31 25.25
N LYS A 113 7.41 9.28 25.19
CA LYS A 113 7.05 8.43 26.34
C LYS A 113 7.85 7.13 26.44
N GLY A 114 8.69 6.83 25.45
CA GLY A 114 9.58 5.68 25.47
C GLY A 114 8.98 4.41 24.83
N LEU A 115 9.85 3.40 24.64
CA LEU A 115 9.50 2.16 23.92
C LEU A 115 8.52 1.28 24.69
N ASN A 116 8.57 1.25 26.01
CA ASN A 116 7.62 0.47 26.81
C ASN A 116 6.18 0.99 26.63
N TYR A 117 6.02 2.32 26.61
CA TYR A 117 4.73 2.92 26.30
C TYR A 117 4.29 2.63 24.86
N ALA A 118 5.23 2.71 23.90
CA ALA A 118 4.95 2.38 22.50
C ALA A 118 4.44 0.94 22.37
N LYS A 119 5.13 -0.02 23.00
CA LYS A 119 4.73 -1.43 23.01
C LYS A 119 3.30 -1.62 23.56
N SER A 120 2.99 -1.01 24.71
CA SER A 120 1.66 -1.12 25.32
C SER A 120 0.57 -0.56 24.40
N ILE A 121 0.72 0.69 23.93
CA ILE A 121 -0.33 1.37 23.15
C ILE A 121 -0.54 0.74 21.77
N TYR A 122 0.53 0.21 21.12
CA TYR A 122 0.42 -0.45 19.82
C TYR A 122 -0.15 -1.86 19.92
N ASN A 123 0.09 -2.60 21.02
CA ASN A 123 -0.62 -3.86 21.27
C ASN A 123 -2.13 -3.61 21.49
N THR A 124 -2.51 -2.56 22.22
CA THR A 124 -3.93 -2.17 22.37
C THR A 124 -4.55 -1.82 21.00
N MET A 125 -3.84 -1.07 20.15
CA MET A 125 -4.30 -0.76 18.79
C MET A 125 -4.45 -2.02 17.95
N ALA A 126 -3.49 -2.91 17.98
CA ALA A 126 -3.52 -4.15 17.22
C ALA A 126 -4.69 -5.07 17.67
N GLN A 127 -4.90 -5.19 18.97
CA GLN A 127 -6.03 -5.94 19.54
C GLN A 127 -7.37 -5.36 19.06
N GLU A 128 -7.56 -4.02 19.09
CA GLU A 128 -8.77 -3.37 18.58
C GLU A 128 -8.96 -3.67 17.08
N LEU A 129 -7.94 -3.47 16.24
CA LEU A 129 -8.00 -3.73 14.81
C LEU A 129 -8.34 -5.19 14.47
N ASN A 130 -7.68 -6.14 15.14
CA ASN A 130 -7.96 -7.57 14.96
C ASN A 130 -9.41 -7.91 15.33
N SER A 131 -9.89 -7.40 16.48
CA SER A 131 -11.29 -7.61 16.94
C SER A 131 -12.34 -7.09 15.97
N LEU A 132 -11.97 -6.15 15.10
CA LEU A 132 -12.81 -5.54 14.07
C LEU A 132 -12.64 -6.22 12.70
N GLY A 133 -11.80 -7.26 12.61
CA GLY A 133 -11.56 -8.03 11.39
C GLY A 133 -10.61 -7.36 10.37
N ILE A 134 -9.92 -6.28 10.76
CA ILE A 134 -8.84 -5.64 9.97
C ILE A 134 -7.61 -6.55 10.02
N ASN A 135 -6.95 -6.75 8.88
CA ASN A 135 -5.76 -7.59 8.78
C ASN A 135 -4.57 -6.93 8.06
N LEU A 136 -4.72 -5.68 7.61
CA LEU A 136 -3.65 -4.88 7.03
C LEU A 136 -3.72 -3.45 7.57
N ASN A 137 -2.62 -2.94 8.11
CA ASN A 137 -2.52 -1.54 8.52
C ASN A 137 -1.50 -0.80 7.65
N PHE A 138 -1.92 0.30 7.01
CA PHE A 138 -1.03 1.19 6.30
C PHE A 138 -0.24 2.08 7.28
N ALA A 139 0.55 1.44 8.11
CA ALA A 139 1.47 1.97 9.10
C ALA A 139 2.53 0.90 9.40
N PRO A 140 3.69 1.28 9.98
CA PRO A 140 4.09 2.57 10.53
C PRO A 140 4.69 3.56 9.51
N VAL A 141 4.99 4.79 10.00
CA VAL A 141 5.59 5.86 9.20
C VAL A 141 7.08 5.97 9.48
N ALA A 142 7.90 5.52 8.53
CA ALA A 142 9.37 5.52 8.60
C ALA A 142 10.01 6.86 8.19
N ASP A 143 9.22 7.84 7.79
CA ASP A 143 9.71 9.14 7.36
C ASP A 143 10.45 9.86 8.50
N LEU A 144 11.68 10.31 8.23
CA LEU A 144 12.48 11.06 9.19
C LEU A 144 12.02 12.52 9.25
N ALA A 145 11.91 13.11 10.44
CA ALA A 145 11.50 14.49 10.66
C ALA A 145 12.63 15.50 10.28
N LEU A 146 13.10 15.46 9.03
CA LEU A 146 14.26 16.24 8.58
C LEU A 146 13.93 17.70 8.27
N ASN A 147 12.72 17.98 7.76
CA ASN A 147 12.27 19.32 7.43
C ASN A 147 11.18 19.80 8.40
N PRO A 148 11.49 20.75 9.32
CA PRO A 148 10.50 21.30 10.25
C PRO A 148 9.28 21.93 9.58
N LYS A 149 9.43 22.40 8.34
CA LYS A 149 8.34 23.00 7.53
C LYS A 149 7.47 21.97 6.83
N ASN A 150 7.80 20.67 6.90
CA ASN A 150 6.99 19.60 6.34
C ASN A 150 5.68 19.48 7.12
N ARG A 151 4.57 19.90 6.51
CA ARG A 151 3.25 19.88 7.16
C ARG A 151 2.66 18.50 7.22
N VAL A 152 2.93 17.63 6.23
CA VAL A 152 2.30 16.31 6.09
C VAL A 152 2.83 15.31 7.11
N ILE A 153 4.13 15.31 7.35
CA ILE A 153 4.80 14.36 8.25
C ILE A 153 5.15 15.02 9.58
N VAL A 154 5.92 16.13 9.55
CA VAL A 154 6.54 16.69 10.76
C VAL A 154 5.54 17.50 11.57
N TYR A 155 4.83 18.44 10.96
CA TYR A 155 3.87 19.31 11.68
C TYR A 155 2.74 18.47 12.31
N TYR A 156 2.22 17.48 11.60
CA TYR A 156 1.20 16.57 12.15
C TYR A 156 1.76 15.54 13.13
N GLY A 157 3.09 15.48 13.31
CA GLY A 157 3.74 14.60 14.27
C GLY A 157 3.63 13.12 13.93
N ARG A 158 3.59 12.79 12.63
CA ARG A 158 3.50 11.41 12.13
C ARG A 158 4.83 10.66 12.22
N SER A 159 5.96 11.36 12.34
CA SER A 159 7.30 10.78 12.51
C SER A 159 7.68 10.63 13.98
N TYR A 160 8.49 9.62 14.31
CA TYR A 160 9.09 9.44 15.63
C TYR A 160 10.28 10.37 15.88
N GLY A 161 10.83 11.04 14.87
CA GLY A 161 11.91 12.00 14.99
C GLY A 161 12.84 12.07 13.78
N LYS A 162 13.94 12.82 13.92
CA LYS A 162 14.95 12.99 12.87
C LYS A 162 16.05 11.91 12.87
N ASP A 163 16.23 11.24 14.00
CA ASP A 163 17.21 10.17 14.15
C ASP A 163 16.64 8.87 13.63
N TYR A 164 17.27 8.33 12.58
CA TYR A 164 16.84 7.08 11.93
C TYR A 164 16.90 5.87 12.86
N LYS A 165 17.84 5.81 13.81
CA LYS A 165 17.94 4.71 14.79
C LYS A 165 16.71 4.70 15.69
N LYS A 166 16.29 5.89 16.15
CA LYS A 166 15.06 6.05 16.92
C LYS A 166 13.84 5.64 16.10
N VAL A 167 13.70 6.10 14.86
CA VAL A 167 12.59 5.73 13.98
C VAL A 167 12.54 4.22 13.79
N ILE A 168 13.66 3.56 13.49
CA ILE A 168 13.74 2.10 13.35
C ILE A 168 13.25 1.38 14.62
N ALA A 169 13.68 1.83 15.81
CA ALA A 169 13.29 1.17 17.05
C ALA A 169 11.77 1.23 17.30
N TYR A 170 11.14 2.40 17.05
CA TYR A 170 9.71 2.57 17.22
C TYR A 170 8.89 1.87 16.13
N ASP A 171 9.34 1.92 14.87
CA ASP A 171 8.71 1.20 13.75
C ASP A 171 8.75 -0.32 14.01
N LYS A 172 9.89 -0.84 14.46
CA LYS A 172 10.01 -2.25 14.83
C LYS A 172 9.03 -2.63 15.94
N THR A 173 8.93 -1.81 16.99
CA THR A 173 7.96 -2.02 18.09
C THR A 173 6.51 -2.01 17.58
N PHE A 174 6.18 -1.11 16.62
CA PHE A 174 4.87 -1.07 15.99
C PHE A 174 4.59 -2.35 15.20
N ILE A 175 5.53 -2.76 14.35
CA ILE A 175 5.43 -3.96 13.51
C ILE A 175 5.23 -5.21 14.38
N GLU A 176 6.04 -5.39 15.41
CA GLU A 176 5.92 -6.52 16.34
C GLU A 176 4.57 -6.56 17.05
N ALA A 177 4.06 -5.40 17.50
CA ALA A 177 2.74 -5.31 18.11
C ALA A 177 1.62 -5.72 17.15
N MET A 178 1.66 -5.28 15.88
CA MET A 178 0.67 -5.68 14.87
C MET A 178 0.76 -7.18 14.55
N HIS A 179 1.95 -7.73 14.41
CA HIS A 179 2.18 -9.15 14.16
C HIS A 179 1.67 -10.05 15.27
N ASN A 180 1.75 -9.63 16.54
CA ASN A 180 1.19 -10.37 17.68
C ASN A 180 -0.33 -10.62 17.55
N TYR A 181 -1.02 -9.82 16.74
CA TYR A 181 -2.45 -9.93 16.48
C TYR A 181 -2.76 -10.27 15.02
N ASN A 182 -1.80 -10.86 14.30
CA ASN A 182 -1.96 -11.30 12.91
C ASN A 182 -2.41 -10.19 11.95
N ILE A 183 -1.88 -8.97 12.13
CA ILE A 183 -2.10 -7.82 11.26
C ILE A 183 -0.82 -7.54 10.47
N ALA A 184 -0.94 -7.50 9.15
CA ALA A 184 0.15 -7.10 8.28
C ALA A 184 0.41 -5.59 8.39
N THR A 185 1.67 -5.20 8.25
CA THR A 185 2.13 -3.81 8.34
C THR A 185 2.64 -3.29 7.01
N THR A 186 2.58 -1.97 6.84
CA THR A 186 3.06 -1.29 5.65
C THR A 186 3.96 -0.12 6.03
N LEU A 187 5.27 -0.30 5.87
CA LEU A 187 6.25 0.75 6.13
C LEU A 187 6.17 1.85 5.06
N LYS A 188 6.04 3.13 5.45
CA LYS A 188 5.76 4.23 4.51
C LYS A 188 6.45 5.54 4.89
N HIS A 189 6.73 6.42 3.93
CA HIS A 189 6.43 6.42 2.49
C HIS A 189 7.74 6.36 1.70
N PHE A 190 8.07 5.18 1.15
CA PHE A 190 9.33 4.97 0.42
C PHE A 190 9.44 5.92 -0.79
N PRO A 191 10.60 6.51 -1.09
CA PRO A 191 11.93 6.36 -0.48
C PRO A 191 12.22 7.35 0.67
N GLY A 192 11.20 7.95 1.29
CA GLY A 192 11.28 8.94 2.36
C GLY A 192 10.63 10.26 1.97
N HIS A 193 9.65 10.69 2.77
CA HIS A 193 8.84 11.90 2.54
C HIS A 193 9.12 13.00 3.58
N GLY A 194 10.02 12.72 4.56
CA GLY A 194 10.22 13.59 5.71
C GLY A 194 10.98 14.89 5.42
N SER A 195 11.76 14.95 4.35
CA SER A 195 12.47 16.14 3.89
C SER A 195 11.65 17.05 2.96
N SER A 196 10.48 16.62 2.48
CA SER A 196 9.68 17.36 1.51
C SER A 196 9.10 18.67 2.06
N PHE A 197 8.81 19.62 1.14
CA PHE A 197 8.05 20.84 1.45
C PHE A 197 6.59 20.76 1.04
N GLY A 198 6.24 19.88 0.10
CA GLY A 198 4.93 19.80 -0.53
C GLY A 198 4.04 18.69 0.06
N ASP A 199 2.79 18.68 -0.43
CA ASP A 199 1.76 17.71 -0.13
C ASP A 199 1.31 17.01 -1.42
N THR A 200 1.63 15.73 -1.56
CA THR A 200 1.32 14.92 -2.76
C THR A 200 -0.17 14.74 -3.00
N HIS A 201 -1.02 14.95 -1.99
CA HIS A 201 -2.47 15.00 -2.18
C HIS A 201 -2.90 16.17 -3.08
N LYS A 202 -2.16 17.29 -3.03
CA LYS A 202 -2.47 18.50 -3.76
C LYS A 202 -1.83 18.57 -5.15
N GLY A 203 -0.69 17.92 -5.34
CA GLY A 203 0.02 17.95 -6.62
C GLY A 203 1.45 17.42 -6.55
N PHE A 204 2.21 17.78 -7.55
CA PHE A 204 3.60 17.37 -7.72
C PHE A 204 4.49 17.86 -6.58
N VAL A 205 5.34 16.99 -6.06
CA VAL A 205 6.29 17.30 -4.99
C VAL A 205 7.68 16.81 -5.40
N ASP A 206 8.55 17.77 -5.73
CA ASP A 206 9.96 17.52 -6.04
C ASP A 206 10.81 17.64 -4.77
N VAL A 207 11.54 16.57 -4.46
CA VAL A 207 12.43 16.49 -3.30
C VAL A 207 13.91 16.38 -3.69
N THR A 208 14.24 16.61 -4.95
CA THR A 208 15.59 16.38 -5.52
C THR A 208 16.71 17.04 -4.68
N ASN A 209 16.50 18.26 -4.22
CA ASN A 209 17.51 19.01 -3.48
C ASN A 209 17.47 18.80 -1.96
N GLN A 210 16.35 18.30 -1.42
CA GLN A 210 16.13 18.15 0.02
C GLN A 210 16.35 16.72 0.51
N TRP A 211 15.99 15.75 -0.32
CA TRP A 211 16.05 14.34 0.00
C TRP A 211 17.49 13.87 0.22
N ARG A 212 17.70 13.03 1.23
CA ARG A 212 19.00 12.50 1.64
C ARG A 212 18.95 10.97 1.73
N ASP A 213 20.06 10.33 1.38
CA ASP A 213 20.20 8.85 1.41
C ASP A 213 19.94 8.25 2.80
N ILE A 214 20.08 9.05 3.86
CA ILE A 214 19.75 8.63 5.23
C ILE A 214 18.28 8.22 5.37
N GLU A 215 17.37 8.76 4.53
CA GLU A 215 15.94 8.42 4.53
C GLU A 215 15.68 6.97 4.09
N LEU A 216 16.65 6.32 3.45
CA LEU A 216 16.58 4.88 3.12
C LEU A 216 16.95 3.97 4.32
N LYS A 217 17.60 4.48 5.38
CA LYS A 217 18.09 3.64 6.49
C LYS A 217 17.00 2.82 7.18
N PRO A 218 15.78 3.35 7.46
CA PRO A 218 14.70 2.54 8.03
C PRO A 218 14.30 1.36 7.13
N TYR A 219 14.29 1.54 5.81
CA TYR A 219 13.91 0.48 4.86
C TYR A 219 14.97 -0.62 4.78
N TYR A 220 16.26 -0.26 4.80
CA TYR A 220 17.34 -1.25 4.91
C TYR A 220 17.24 -2.09 6.20
N ALA A 221 16.95 -1.44 7.32
CA ALA A 221 16.92 -2.08 8.63
C ALA A 221 15.67 -2.96 8.84
N LEU A 222 14.53 -2.58 8.26
CA LEU A 222 13.22 -3.20 8.54
C LEU A 222 12.67 -4.04 7.38
N LYS A 223 13.44 -4.22 6.30
CA LYS A 223 13.01 -4.98 5.11
C LYS A 223 12.55 -6.41 5.39
N ASP A 224 13.10 -7.05 6.41
CA ASP A 224 12.78 -8.42 6.79
C ASP A 224 11.74 -8.49 7.92
N ASN A 225 11.36 -7.34 8.49
CA ASN A 225 10.37 -7.24 9.57
C ASN A 225 8.98 -6.86 9.06
N THR A 226 8.90 -5.95 8.05
CA THR A 226 7.63 -5.45 7.54
C THR A 226 7.09 -6.32 6.40
N ASP A 227 5.77 -6.44 6.30
CA ASP A 227 5.10 -7.25 5.28
C ASP A 227 5.01 -6.54 3.94
N ALA A 228 4.82 -5.22 4.00
CA ALA A 228 4.70 -4.38 2.83
C ALA A 228 5.47 -3.06 2.97
N ILE A 229 5.78 -2.46 1.82
CA ILE A 229 6.32 -1.10 1.74
C ILE A 229 5.44 -0.30 0.77
N MET A 230 4.95 0.86 1.24
CA MET A 230 4.18 1.79 0.43
C MET A 230 5.11 2.83 -0.19
N VAL A 231 4.98 3.00 -1.52
CA VAL A 231 5.82 3.90 -2.32
C VAL A 231 5.08 5.22 -2.55
N ALA A 232 5.72 6.32 -2.12
CA ALA A 232 5.21 7.68 -2.25
C ALA A 232 5.13 8.18 -3.70
N HIS A 233 4.35 9.24 -3.92
CA HIS A 233 4.29 9.96 -5.20
C HIS A 233 5.26 11.15 -5.29
N ILE A 234 6.35 11.12 -4.50
CA ILE A 234 7.38 12.16 -4.59
C ILE A 234 8.25 11.97 -5.83
N PHE A 235 8.69 13.07 -6.41
CA PHE A 235 9.66 13.09 -7.49
C PHE A 235 11.05 13.40 -6.96
N ASN A 236 12.05 12.64 -7.42
CA ASN A 236 13.45 12.87 -7.11
C ASN A 236 14.29 12.56 -8.36
N LYS A 237 14.77 13.62 -9.04
CA LYS A 237 15.56 13.53 -10.26
C LYS A 237 16.83 12.68 -10.09
N ARG A 238 17.40 12.62 -8.87
CA ARG A 238 18.58 11.79 -8.56
C ARG A 238 18.29 10.29 -8.58
N LEU A 239 17.04 9.88 -8.30
CA LEU A 239 16.60 8.47 -8.32
C LEU A 239 16.02 8.11 -9.69
N ASP A 240 15.15 8.99 -10.23
CA ASP A 240 14.58 8.84 -11.57
C ASP A 240 14.28 10.25 -12.13
N SER A 241 14.86 10.57 -13.29
CA SER A 241 14.67 11.86 -13.94
C SER A 241 13.33 12.01 -14.66
N LYS A 242 12.51 10.93 -14.72
CA LYS A 242 11.30 10.89 -15.55
C LYS A 242 10.02 10.68 -14.76
N TYR A 243 10.04 9.82 -13.75
CA TYR A 243 8.83 9.40 -13.05
C TYR A 243 8.91 9.60 -11.54
N PRO A 244 7.77 9.90 -10.86
CA PRO A 244 7.71 9.88 -9.40
C PRO A 244 7.96 8.47 -8.88
N ALA A 245 8.38 8.34 -7.63
CA ALA A 245 8.85 7.08 -7.06
C ALA A 245 7.89 5.91 -7.26
N SER A 246 6.58 6.10 -7.06
CA SER A 246 5.54 5.06 -7.23
C SER A 246 5.36 4.56 -8.66
N LEU A 247 5.80 5.31 -9.67
CA LEU A 247 5.72 4.97 -11.09
C LEU A 247 7.11 4.70 -11.71
N SER A 248 8.16 4.70 -10.89
CA SER A 248 9.55 4.58 -11.30
C SER A 248 10.07 3.15 -11.14
N ARG A 249 10.38 2.50 -12.27
CA ARG A 249 11.08 1.21 -12.27
C ARG A 249 12.47 1.30 -11.61
N LYS A 250 13.18 2.43 -11.77
CA LYS A 250 14.48 2.65 -11.12
C LYS A 250 14.34 2.65 -9.60
N THR A 251 13.35 3.36 -9.07
CA THR A 251 13.11 3.44 -7.63
C THR A 251 12.63 2.10 -7.05
N ILE A 252 11.69 1.45 -7.73
CA ILE A 252 11.07 0.23 -7.20
C ILE A 252 11.93 -1.01 -7.49
N LYS A 253 12.28 -1.25 -8.77
CA LYS A 253 13.02 -2.47 -9.12
C LYS A 253 14.48 -2.36 -8.68
N SER A 254 15.20 -1.31 -9.12
CA SER A 254 16.65 -1.26 -8.87
C SER A 254 16.98 -0.92 -7.42
N ILE A 255 16.32 0.06 -6.79
CA ILE A 255 16.66 0.45 -5.42
C ILE A 255 15.96 -0.46 -4.40
N LEU A 256 14.61 -0.54 -4.41
CA LEU A 256 13.89 -1.25 -3.35
C LEU A 256 14.03 -2.77 -3.46
N ARG A 257 13.90 -3.34 -4.67
CA ARG A 257 14.03 -4.80 -4.85
C ARG A 257 15.46 -5.28 -4.88
N ASP A 258 16.31 -4.67 -5.74
CA ASP A 258 17.64 -5.21 -6.01
C ASP A 258 18.66 -4.76 -4.97
N THR A 259 18.73 -3.44 -4.67
CA THR A 259 19.75 -2.89 -3.77
C THR A 259 19.40 -3.08 -2.29
N ILE A 260 18.16 -2.73 -1.87
CA ILE A 260 17.71 -2.95 -0.49
C ILE A 260 17.39 -4.42 -0.26
N GLY A 261 16.94 -5.14 -1.27
CA GLY A 261 16.66 -6.57 -1.22
C GLY A 261 15.30 -6.90 -0.60
N PHE A 262 14.32 -5.98 -0.64
CA PHE A 262 13.00 -6.21 -0.08
C PHE A 262 12.25 -7.34 -0.81
N LYS A 263 11.75 -8.34 -0.06
CA LYS A 263 11.06 -9.52 -0.58
C LYS A 263 9.54 -9.52 -0.37
N GLY A 264 9.04 -8.61 0.47
CA GLY A 264 7.61 -8.47 0.77
C GLY A 264 6.80 -7.79 -0.35
N VAL A 265 5.59 -7.36 -0.04
CA VAL A 265 4.65 -6.74 -0.98
C VAL A 265 4.96 -5.24 -1.16
N ILE A 266 5.06 -4.77 -2.39
CA ILE A 266 5.18 -3.33 -2.69
C ILE A 266 3.81 -2.79 -3.08
N ILE A 267 3.38 -1.73 -2.39
CA ILE A 267 2.08 -1.09 -2.57
C ILE A 267 2.32 0.35 -3.03
N THR A 268 1.54 0.85 -4.00
CA THR A 268 1.53 2.29 -4.30
C THR A 268 0.83 3.07 -3.17
N ASP A 269 1.20 4.32 -2.93
CA ASP A 269 0.28 5.26 -2.30
C ASP A 269 -0.97 5.45 -3.20
N ASP A 270 -2.01 6.15 -2.73
CA ASP A 270 -3.28 6.27 -3.48
C ASP A 270 -3.08 6.96 -4.84
N LEU A 271 -3.20 6.18 -5.91
CA LEU A 271 -2.99 6.62 -7.30
C LEU A 271 -3.98 7.69 -7.76
N GLN A 272 -5.01 7.99 -6.97
CA GLN A 272 -5.94 9.09 -7.20
C GLN A 272 -5.48 10.43 -6.61
N MET A 273 -4.32 10.48 -5.93
CA MET A 273 -3.73 11.70 -5.41
C MET A 273 -3.32 12.67 -6.52
N GLY A 274 -3.36 13.97 -6.21
CA GLY A 274 -3.11 15.04 -7.17
C GLY A 274 -1.75 14.97 -7.87
N ALA A 275 -0.74 14.41 -7.22
CA ALA A 275 0.59 14.20 -7.79
C ALA A 275 0.59 13.24 -9.00
N ILE A 276 -0.36 12.32 -9.07
CA ILE A 276 -0.51 11.35 -10.16
C ILE A 276 -1.62 11.78 -11.10
N LYS A 277 -2.84 11.93 -10.59
CA LYS A 277 -4.05 12.16 -11.38
C LYS A 277 -3.98 13.38 -12.30
N LYS A 278 -3.28 14.45 -11.88
CA LYS A 278 -3.14 15.67 -12.69
C LYS A 278 -2.19 15.51 -13.87
N HIS A 279 -1.36 14.47 -13.89
CA HIS A 279 -0.28 14.28 -14.86
C HIS A 279 -0.44 13.05 -15.75
N TYR A 280 -1.22 12.05 -15.31
CA TYR A 280 -1.38 10.78 -16.00
C TYR A 280 -2.84 10.38 -16.11
N SER A 281 -3.26 9.86 -17.27
CA SER A 281 -4.56 9.19 -17.42
C SER A 281 -4.61 7.92 -16.56
N LEU A 282 -5.80 7.42 -16.24
CA LEU A 282 -5.97 6.18 -15.47
C LEU A 282 -5.25 5.00 -16.15
N LYS A 283 -5.41 4.83 -17.48
CA LYS A 283 -4.74 3.79 -18.27
C LYS A 283 -3.22 3.90 -18.16
N LYS A 284 -2.67 5.12 -18.32
CA LYS A 284 -1.21 5.34 -18.21
C LYS A 284 -0.69 5.13 -16.78
N THR A 285 -1.46 5.49 -15.78
CA THR A 285 -1.11 5.27 -14.37
C THR A 285 -0.98 3.78 -14.06
N ILE A 286 -1.94 2.95 -14.49
CA ILE A 286 -1.92 1.49 -14.31
C ILE A 286 -0.72 0.89 -15.05
N GLU A 287 -0.51 1.25 -16.31
CA GLU A 287 0.64 0.80 -17.12
C GLU A 287 1.96 1.06 -16.40
N LEU A 288 2.19 2.31 -16.00
CA LEU A 288 3.44 2.71 -15.37
C LEU A 288 3.63 2.04 -13.99
N ALA A 289 2.57 1.97 -13.16
CA ALA A 289 2.65 1.40 -11.82
C ALA A 289 2.97 -0.11 -11.85
N ILE A 290 2.35 -0.88 -12.75
CA ILE A 290 2.64 -2.31 -12.91
C ILE A 290 4.05 -2.51 -13.48
N ASN A 291 4.43 -1.78 -14.52
CA ASN A 291 5.76 -1.88 -15.14
C ASN A 291 6.89 -1.40 -14.22
N ALA A 292 6.60 -0.53 -13.26
CA ALA A 292 7.56 -0.15 -12.22
C ALA A 292 7.87 -1.31 -11.25
N GLY A 293 6.97 -2.28 -11.11
CA GLY A 293 7.14 -3.46 -10.26
C GLY A 293 6.41 -3.38 -8.92
N ASN A 294 5.37 -2.55 -8.81
CA ASN A 294 4.43 -2.62 -7.69
C ASN A 294 3.64 -3.93 -7.75
N ASP A 295 3.34 -4.47 -6.57
CA ASP A 295 2.53 -5.68 -6.44
C ASP A 295 1.05 -5.34 -6.23
N LEU A 296 0.77 -4.32 -5.41
CA LEU A 296 -0.58 -3.84 -5.13
C LEU A 296 -0.71 -2.37 -5.54
N LEU A 297 -1.77 -2.06 -6.27
CA LEU A 297 -2.16 -0.72 -6.70
C LEU A 297 -3.34 -0.24 -5.85
N LEU A 298 -3.15 0.88 -5.13
CA LEU A 298 -4.18 1.45 -4.27
C LEU A 298 -5.00 2.51 -5.00
N PHE A 299 -6.32 2.31 -5.01
CA PHE A 299 -7.33 3.28 -5.44
C PHE A 299 -8.34 3.47 -4.30
N ALA A 300 -8.09 4.43 -3.42
CA ALA A 300 -8.85 4.57 -2.18
C ALA A 300 -10.29 5.07 -2.36
N ASN A 301 -10.62 5.66 -3.51
CA ASN A 301 -11.93 6.27 -3.79
C ASN A 301 -12.39 7.20 -2.65
N GLN A 302 -11.41 7.96 -2.08
CA GLN A 302 -11.60 8.77 -0.87
C GLN A 302 -11.43 10.27 -1.09
N LEU A 303 -10.76 10.68 -2.17
CA LEU A 303 -10.45 12.09 -2.42
C LEU A 303 -11.59 12.82 -3.14
N SER A 304 -12.29 12.14 -4.04
CA SER A 304 -13.41 12.70 -4.81
C SER A 304 -14.38 11.58 -5.22
N ALA A 305 -15.66 11.80 -5.04
CA ALA A 305 -16.69 10.85 -5.49
C ALA A 305 -16.77 10.75 -7.02
N LYS A 306 -16.43 11.84 -7.74
CA LYS A 306 -16.45 11.88 -9.22
C LYS A 306 -15.36 11.02 -9.86
N ASP A 307 -14.31 10.73 -9.12
CA ASP A 307 -13.11 10.02 -9.57
C ASP A 307 -13.08 8.56 -9.12
N SER A 308 -14.19 8.07 -8.57
CA SER A 308 -14.29 6.68 -8.12
C SER A 308 -14.16 5.73 -9.29
N VAL A 309 -13.34 4.69 -9.11
CA VAL A 309 -13.14 3.60 -10.06
C VAL A 309 -13.66 2.29 -9.47
N THR A 310 -14.13 1.38 -10.32
CA THR A 310 -14.58 0.04 -9.93
C THR A 310 -13.50 -0.99 -10.21
N ILE A 311 -13.56 -2.15 -9.54
CA ILE A 311 -12.63 -3.24 -9.82
C ILE A 311 -12.78 -3.77 -11.25
N THR A 312 -14.01 -3.83 -11.74
CA THR A 312 -14.31 -4.22 -13.11
C THR A 312 -13.61 -3.31 -14.14
N GLN A 313 -13.67 -1.99 -13.93
CA GLN A 313 -12.99 -1.01 -14.79
C GLN A 313 -11.46 -1.20 -14.75
N LEU A 314 -10.86 -1.38 -13.57
CA LEU A 314 -9.42 -1.56 -13.40
C LEU A 314 -8.92 -2.85 -14.08
N VAL A 315 -9.67 -3.95 -13.95
CA VAL A 315 -9.37 -5.23 -14.61
C VAL A 315 -9.47 -5.09 -16.13
N SER A 316 -10.53 -4.45 -16.65
CA SER A 316 -10.71 -4.23 -18.08
C SER A 316 -9.56 -3.45 -18.70
N ILE A 317 -9.16 -2.32 -18.08
CA ILE A 317 -8.04 -1.49 -18.57
C ILE A 317 -6.73 -2.29 -18.52
N THR A 318 -6.50 -3.07 -17.46
CA THR A 318 -5.28 -3.86 -17.36
C THR A 318 -5.23 -4.96 -18.40
N ARG A 319 -6.36 -5.63 -18.67
CA ARG A 319 -6.49 -6.65 -19.74
C ARG A 319 -6.19 -6.05 -21.12
N GLU A 320 -6.73 -4.86 -21.40
CA GLU A 320 -6.45 -4.13 -22.62
C GLU A 320 -4.93 -3.84 -22.77
N LEU A 321 -4.28 -3.36 -21.71
CA LEU A 321 -2.84 -3.09 -21.70
C LEU A 321 -1.99 -4.36 -21.93
N ILE A 322 -2.43 -5.51 -21.42
CA ILE A 322 -1.79 -6.81 -21.67
C ILE A 322 -1.94 -7.18 -23.15
N ASN A 323 -3.14 -7.08 -23.69
CA ASN A 323 -3.43 -7.41 -25.10
C ASN A 323 -2.67 -6.49 -26.08
N GLU A 324 -2.42 -5.22 -25.68
CA GLU A 324 -1.59 -4.27 -26.42
C GLU A 324 -0.08 -4.52 -26.27
N GLY A 325 0.35 -5.53 -25.48
CA GLY A 325 1.76 -5.80 -25.19
C GLY A 325 2.45 -4.74 -24.32
N LYS A 326 1.68 -3.85 -23.67
CA LYS A 326 2.21 -2.78 -22.80
C LYS A 326 2.51 -3.22 -21.38
N ILE A 327 1.95 -4.35 -20.94
CA ILE A 327 2.21 -4.99 -19.64
C ILE A 327 2.63 -6.44 -19.90
N ASP A 328 3.79 -6.83 -19.35
CA ASP A 328 4.26 -8.21 -19.32
C ASP A 328 3.50 -8.99 -18.23
N GLU A 329 2.77 -10.05 -18.62
CA GLU A 329 2.02 -10.92 -17.71
C GLU A 329 2.89 -11.53 -16.59
N ASN A 330 4.19 -11.70 -16.81
CA ASN A 330 5.10 -12.19 -15.78
C ASN A 330 5.23 -11.22 -14.60
N LEU A 331 4.99 -9.91 -14.78
CA LEU A 331 4.93 -8.95 -13.67
C LEU A 331 3.75 -9.26 -12.76
N ILE A 332 2.58 -9.55 -13.35
CA ILE A 332 1.35 -9.90 -12.63
C ILE A 332 1.52 -11.23 -11.90
N LYS A 333 2.07 -12.25 -12.56
CA LYS A 333 2.35 -13.57 -11.94
C LYS A 333 3.28 -13.44 -10.73
N ARG A 334 4.39 -12.68 -10.86
CA ARG A 334 5.32 -12.42 -9.75
C ARG A 334 4.69 -11.63 -8.60
N ALA A 335 3.83 -10.64 -8.91
CA ALA A 335 3.07 -9.90 -7.91
C ALA A 335 2.14 -10.83 -7.14
N ASN A 336 1.37 -11.66 -7.85
CA ASN A 336 0.46 -12.63 -7.25
C ASN A 336 1.15 -13.62 -6.30
N ILE A 337 2.36 -14.08 -6.62
CA ILE A 337 3.14 -14.95 -5.72
C ILE A 337 3.36 -14.26 -4.37
N ARG A 338 3.77 -12.97 -4.37
CA ARG A 338 4.04 -12.22 -3.13
C ARG A 338 2.75 -11.89 -2.38
N ILE A 339 1.71 -11.45 -3.09
CA ILE A 339 0.40 -11.15 -2.51
C ILE A 339 -0.20 -12.40 -1.86
N ASN A 340 -0.19 -13.53 -2.55
CA ASN A 340 -0.75 -14.78 -2.04
C ASN A 340 0.06 -15.32 -0.84
N ARG A 341 1.40 -15.16 -0.84
CA ARG A 341 2.21 -15.47 0.34
C ARG A 341 1.77 -14.65 1.56
N LEU A 342 1.57 -13.34 1.39
CA LEU A 342 1.07 -12.46 2.46
C LEU A 342 -0.32 -12.90 2.92
N LYS A 343 -1.25 -13.10 1.99
CA LYS A 343 -2.62 -13.55 2.30
C LYS A 343 -2.62 -14.88 3.05
N ASN A 344 -1.83 -15.87 2.62
CA ASN A 344 -1.75 -17.19 3.27
C ASN A 344 -1.21 -17.12 4.70
N ARG A 345 -0.36 -16.14 5.02
CA ARG A 345 0.11 -15.92 6.40
C ARG A 345 -1.01 -15.37 7.31
N LEU A 346 -1.95 -14.60 6.75
CA LEU A 346 -3.00 -13.90 7.51
C LEU A 346 -4.27 -14.77 7.72
N TYR A 347 -4.43 -15.83 6.94
CA TYR A 347 -5.58 -16.73 6.95
C TYR A 347 -5.16 -18.18 7.16
#